data_2e3b22196c254f762a0874994635d195
#
_entry.id   2e3b22196c254f762a0874994635d195
#
_cell.length_a   1.000
_cell.length_b   1.000
_cell.length_c   1.000
_cell.angle_alpha   90.00
_cell.angle_beta   90.00
_cell.angle_gamma   90.00
#
_symmetry.space_group_name_H-M   'P 1'
#
loop_
_entity.id
_entity.type
_entity.pdbx_description
1 polymer ?
#
loop_
_entity_poly.entity_id
_entity_poly.type
_entity_poly.pdbx_seq_one_letter_code
_entity_poly.pdbx_strand_id
1 'polypeptide(L)'
;MHEYYPLLLAGGIIGLISVVLIIAYATVKDKKQTMGFERHMNDGEITRRLMAYAKPYALRFVFVGIVMLFTIAFDIVSPLIIGGIEDMIVTDFKLNKLFIMVGMYAGILIVSMVGAYVQAIVLQKTGQRIISHLREDLFTHIESLSHEQMNEIPIGKLVTRITNDTNAISLMFTTLLVNLVKNFFVLTGVLVAMFFLNYELTLMVLCIAPFIVLFTVIFRKFSRRAYRKIKDRTTDINTYLSENLSGIKITQIFNREEAKEREFDKKSNLLGRAKQEQILAVSYTHLRAHETRSNLV
;
A
#
# COMPACT_ATOMS: atom_id res chain seq x y z
N MET A 1 31.58 -32.37 5.53
CA MET A 1 30.30 -32.47 6.26
C MET A 1 30.09 -31.38 7.32
N HIS A 2 31.13 -30.77 7.91
CA HIS A 2 30.97 -29.71 8.91
C HIS A 2 30.50 -28.34 8.37
N GLU A 3 30.72 -28.06 7.10
CA GLU A 3 30.33 -26.76 6.49
C GLU A 3 28.80 -26.59 6.29
N TYR A 4 28.03 -27.67 6.25
CA TYR A 4 26.57 -27.60 6.03
C TYR A 4 25.75 -27.55 7.33
N TYR A 5 26.39 -27.76 8.51
CA TYR A 5 25.69 -27.71 9.80
C TYR A 5 24.98 -26.38 10.10
N PRO A 6 25.61 -25.21 9.86
CA PRO A 6 24.91 -23.94 10.13
C PRO A 6 23.73 -23.71 9.17
N LEU A 7 23.81 -24.23 7.94
CA LEU A 7 22.74 -24.16 6.94
C LEU A 7 21.53 -25.03 7.31
N LEU A 8 21.80 -26.27 7.79
CA LEU A 8 20.76 -27.19 8.28
C LEU A 8 20.11 -26.67 9.57
N LEU A 9 20.89 -26.09 10.49
CA LEU A 9 20.37 -25.46 11.72
C LEU A 9 19.49 -24.22 11.38
N ALA A 10 19.95 -23.37 10.51
CA ALA A 10 19.16 -22.21 10.03
C ALA A 10 17.86 -22.69 9.36
N GLY A 11 17.94 -23.67 8.45
CA GLY A 11 16.76 -24.27 7.79
C GLY A 11 15.77 -24.91 8.77
N GLY A 12 16.26 -25.60 9.80
CA GLY A 12 15.45 -26.22 10.85
C GLY A 12 14.72 -25.18 11.72
N ILE A 13 15.42 -24.14 12.18
CA ILE A 13 14.84 -23.04 12.96
C ILE A 13 13.78 -22.32 12.12
N ILE A 14 14.09 -22.07 10.87
CA ILE A 14 13.19 -21.43 9.90
C ILE A 14 11.94 -22.28 9.69
N GLY A 15 12.08 -23.61 9.50
CA GLY A 15 10.95 -24.52 9.36
C GLY A 15 10.04 -24.54 10.59
N LEU A 16 10.61 -24.55 11.78
CA LEU A 16 9.87 -24.55 13.04
C LEU A 16 9.08 -23.26 13.26
N ILE A 17 9.69 -22.12 12.96
CA ILE A 17 9.01 -20.82 13.00
C ILE A 17 7.86 -20.77 11.99
N SER A 18 8.02 -21.32 10.79
CA SER A 18 6.97 -21.39 9.78
C SER A 18 5.77 -22.19 10.24
N VAL A 19 6.00 -23.35 10.86
CA VAL A 19 4.93 -24.21 11.39
C VAL A 19 4.16 -23.47 12.49
N VAL A 20 4.84 -22.82 13.43
CA VAL A 20 4.20 -22.01 14.49
C VAL A 20 3.37 -20.88 13.89
N LEU A 21 3.88 -20.21 12.86
CA LEU A 21 3.17 -19.12 12.19
C LEU A 21 1.95 -19.62 11.40
N ILE A 22 2.03 -20.78 10.75
CA ILE A 22 0.88 -21.41 10.06
C ILE A 22 -0.21 -21.77 11.05
N ILE A 23 0.15 -22.35 12.20
CA ILE A 23 -0.79 -22.68 13.29
C ILE A 23 -1.45 -21.40 13.82
N ALA A 24 -0.67 -20.34 14.08
CA ALA A 24 -1.18 -19.04 14.51
C ALA A 24 -2.14 -18.43 13.47
N TYR A 25 -1.83 -18.54 12.18
CA TYR A 25 -2.72 -18.09 11.10
C TYR A 25 -4.03 -18.87 11.05
N ALA A 26 -3.99 -20.20 11.21
CA ALA A 26 -5.16 -21.06 11.19
C ALA A 26 -6.10 -20.81 12.40
N THR A 27 -5.52 -20.49 13.57
CA THR A 27 -6.29 -20.22 14.80
C THR A 27 -7.06 -18.90 14.77
N VAL A 28 -6.64 -17.99 13.88
CA VAL A 28 -7.28 -16.66 13.75
C VAL A 28 -8.49 -16.75 12.78
N LYS A 29 -9.67 -17.16 13.29
CA LYS A 29 -10.94 -17.11 12.54
C LYS A 29 -11.35 -15.66 12.25
N ASP A 30 -11.32 -15.24 10.98
CA ASP A 30 -11.96 -13.99 10.55
C ASP A 30 -13.47 -14.22 10.44
N LYS A 31 -14.27 -13.63 11.33
CA LYS A 31 -15.71 -13.47 11.09
C LYS A 31 -15.87 -12.54 9.88
N LYS A 32 -16.38 -13.07 8.79
CA LYS A 32 -16.88 -12.25 7.68
C LYS A 32 -18.07 -11.44 8.20
N GLN A 33 -17.83 -10.25 8.74
CA GLN A 33 -18.89 -9.27 8.91
C GLN A 33 -19.12 -8.62 7.55
N THR A 34 -20.26 -8.91 6.95
CA THR A 34 -20.82 -8.14 5.85
C THR A 34 -21.03 -6.71 6.37
N MET A 35 -20.14 -5.79 6.01
CA MET A 35 -20.44 -4.37 6.15
C MET A 35 -21.62 -4.08 5.24
N GLY A 36 -22.78 -3.77 5.81
CA GLY A 36 -24.03 -3.16 5.38
C GLY A 36 -24.30 -2.77 3.92
N PHE A 37 -23.63 -3.37 2.94
CA PHE A 37 -23.92 -3.27 1.53
C PHE A 37 -23.97 -4.69 0.96
N GLU A 38 -25.14 -5.12 0.55
CA GLU A 38 -25.28 -6.29 -0.31
C GLU A 38 -24.51 -6.02 -1.61
N ARG A 39 -23.35 -6.64 -1.75
CA ARG A 39 -22.61 -6.63 -3.01
C ARG A 39 -23.31 -7.56 -3.99
N HIS A 40 -24.10 -7.00 -4.87
CA HIS A 40 -24.74 -7.75 -5.96
C HIS A 40 -23.77 -8.12 -7.10
N MET A 41 -22.53 -7.57 -7.10
CA MET A 41 -21.56 -7.78 -8.18
C MET A 41 -20.31 -8.48 -7.68
N ASN A 42 -19.78 -9.39 -8.51
CA ASN A 42 -18.52 -10.09 -8.26
C ASN A 42 -17.34 -9.13 -8.51
N ASP A 43 -16.25 -9.28 -7.71
CA ASP A 43 -15.04 -8.44 -7.82
C ASP A 43 -14.45 -8.44 -9.24
N GLY A 44 -14.56 -9.57 -9.97
CA GLY A 44 -14.11 -9.67 -11.38
C GLY A 44 -14.93 -8.81 -12.33
N GLU A 45 -16.23 -8.69 -12.13
CA GLU A 45 -17.09 -7.84 -12.96
C GLU A 45 -16.83 -6.36 -12.72
N ILE A 46 -16.62 -5.96 -11.47
CA ILE A 46 -16.25 -4.59 -11.10
C ILE A 46 -14.91 -4.21 -11.77
N THR A 47 -13.91 -5.09 -11.66
CA THR A 47 -12.60 -4.87 -12.29
C THR A 47 -12.72 -4.75 -13.80
N ARG A 48 -13.53 -5.60 -14.44
CA ARG A 48 -13.76 -5.56 -15.88
C ARG A 48 -14.42 -4.24 -16.32
N ARG A 49 -15.41 -3.75 -15.60
CA ARG A 49 -16.06 -2.47 -15.88
C ARG A 49 -15.11 -1.29 -15.69
N LEU A 50 -14.33 -1.29 -14.62
CA LEU A 50 -13.32 -0.25 -14.40
C LEU A 50 -12.23 -0.26 -15.50
N MET A 51 -11.77 -1.45 -15.92
CA MET A 51 -10.80 -1.57 -17.01
C MET A 51 -11.36 -1.09 -18.37
N ALA A 52 -12.67 -1.14 -18.57
CA ALA A 52 -13.29 -0.59 -19.78
C ALA A 52 -13.04 0.93 -19.91
N TYR A 53 -13.01 1.67 -18.81
CA TYR A 53 -12.66 3.11 -18.82
C TYR A 53 -11.16 3.36 -19.12
N ALA A 54 -10.29 2.42 -18.80
CA ALA A 54 -8.86 2.52 -19.10
C ALA A 54 -8.54 2.17 -20.58
N LYS A 55 -9.37 1.33 -21.23
CA LYS A 55 -9.14 0.80 -22.58
C LYS A 55 -8.89 1.89 -23.65
N PRO A 56 -9.62 3.03 -23.70
CA PRO A 56 -9.37 4.09 -24.67
C PRO A 56 -7.97 4.73 -24.54
N TYR A 57 -7.35 4.58 -23.37
CA TYR A 57 -6.04 5.15 -23.04
C TYR A 57 -4.91 4.11 -23.04
N ALA A 58 -5.16 2.89 -23.57
CA ALA A 58 -4.21 1.79 -23.54
C ALA A 58 -2.83 2.18 -24.12
N LEU A 59 -2.79 2.95 -25.22
CA LEU A 59 -1.53 3.42 -25.81
C LEU A 59 -0.70 4.26 -24.86
N ARG A 60 -1.33 5.09 -24.00
CA ARG A 60 -0.64 5.89 -22.99
C ARG A 60 -0.08 5.01 -21.89
N PHE A 61 -0.82 3.98 -21.46
CA PHE A 61 -0.33 3.01 -20.49
C PHE A 61 0.84 2.20 -21.05
N VAL A 62 0.80 1.83 -22.33
CA VAL A 62 1.94 1.18 -23.01
C VAL A 62 3.16 2.09 -23.03
N PHE A 63 3.00 3.36 -23.39
CA PHE A 63 4.09 4.34 -23.35
C PHE A 63 4.68 4.48 -21.94
N VAL A 64 3.82 4.64 -20.92
CA VAL A 64 4.24 4.67 -19.50
C VAL A 64 4.98 3.39 -19.13
N GLY A 65 4.51 2.23 -19.59
CA GLY A 65 5.17 0.94 -19.36
C GLY A 65 6.57 0.87 -19.97
N ILE A 66 6.75 1.36 -21.21
CA ILE A 66 8.08 1.39 -21.87
C ILE A 66 9.05 2.30 -21.10
N VAL A 67 8.63 3.51 -20.73
CA VAL A 67 9.45 4.44 -19.95
C VAL A 67 9.78 3.83 -18.58
N MET A 68 8.82 3.16 -17.96
CA MET A 68 8.99 2.47 -16.68
C MET A 68 10.02 1.33 -16.77
N LEU A 69 9.98 0.51 -17.82
CA LEU A 69 10.97 -0.55 -18.03
C LEU A 69 12.37 0.04 -18.20
N PHE A 70 12.49 1.18 -18.90
CA PHE A 70 13.76 1.86 -19.04
C PHE A 70 14.30 2.38 -17.69
N THR A 71 13.44 3.01 -16.86
CA THR A 71 13.84 3.47 -15.53
C THR A 71 14.22 2.31 -14.60
N ILE A 72 13.50 1.19 -14.67
CA ILE A 72 13.82 -0.02 -13.90
C ILE A 72 15.17 -0.62 -14.33
N ALA A 73 15.43 -0.68 -15.64
CA ALA A 73 16.73 -1.15 -16.13
C ALA A 73 17.87 -0.28 -15.58
N PHE A 74 17.67 1.04 -15.52
CA PHE A 74 18.63 1.95 -14.88
C PHE A 74 18.79 1.68 -13.38
N ASP A 75 17.69 1.51 -12.64
CA ASP A 75 17.71 1.22 -11.19
C ASP A 75 18.50 -0.06 -10.88
N ILE A 76 18.49 -1.05 -11.79
CA ILE A 76 19.22 -2.31 -11.66
C ILE A 76 20.71 -2.13 -12.04
N VAL A 77 21.00 -1.37 -13.09
CA VAL A 77 22.36 -1.17 -13.60
C VAL A 77 23.15 -0.16 -12.75
N SER A 78 22.48 0.77 -12.10
CA SER A 78 23.09 1.83 -11.28
C SER A 78 24.06 1.28 -10.20
N PRO A 79 23.70 0.30 -9.37
CA PRO A 79 24.62 -0.29 -8.39
C PRO A 79 25.84 -0.98 -9.05
N LEU A 80 25.67 -1.57 -10.24
CA LEU A 80 26.76 -2.23 -10.97
C LEU A 80 27.78 -1.21 -11.48
N ILE A 81 27.32 -0.05 -11.95
CA ILE A 81 28.23 1.05 -12.37
C ILE A 81 28.99 1.59 -11.15
N ILE A 82 28.30 1.78 -10.01
CA ILE A 82 28.93 2.26 -8.78
C ILE A 82 29.99 1.26 -8.31
N GLY A 83 29.68 -0.04 -8.27
CA GLY A 83 30.65 -1.08 -7.94
C GLY A 83 31.87 -1.10 -8.89
N GLY A 84 31.66 -0.92 -10.19
CA GLY A 84 32.74 -0.79 -11.16
C GLY A 84 33.62 0.45 -10.98
N ILE A 85 33.04 1.56 -10.49
CA ILE A 85 33.79 2.76 -10.12
C ILE A 85 34.64 2.47 -8.86
N GLU A 86 34.08 1.81 -7.85
CA GLU A 86 34.75 1.44 -6.62
C GLU A 86 35.95 0.52 -6.91
N ASP A 87 35.75 -0.53 -7.67
CA ASP A 87 36.82 -1.47 -8.08
C ASP A 87 37.96 -0.73 -8.80
N MET A 88 37.61 0.18 -9.68
CA MET A 88 38.63 0.97 -10.43
C MET A 88 39.44 1.89 -9.51
N ILE A 89 38.81 2.48 -8.49
CA ILE A 89 39.48 3.35 -7.52
C ILE A 89 40.50 2.54 -6.70
N VAL A 90 40.15 1.31 -6.34
CA VAL A 90 40.96 0.44 -5.48
C VAL A 90 42.10 -0.23 -6.26
N THR A 91 41.85 -0.66 -7.52
CA THR A 91 42.79 -1.53 -8.25
C THR A 91 43.72 -0.75 -9.22
N ASP A 92 43.19 0.18 -10.02
CA ASP A 92 43.95 0.90 -11.06
C ASP A 92 43.37 2.30 -11.29
N PHE A 93 43.73 3.22 -10.40
CA PHE A 93 43.23 4.58 -10.43
C PHE A 93 43.64 5.35 -11.68
N LYS A 94 42.71 5.61 -12.60
CA LYS A 94 42.88 6.43 -13.81
C LYS A 94 41.88 7.57 -13.83
N LEU A 95 42.37 8.80 -13.62
CA LEU A 95 41.52 9.99 -13.50
C LEU A 95 40.60 10.18 -14.72
N ASN A 96 41.11 9.99 -15.94
CA ASN A 96 40.33 10.14 -17.17
C ASN A 96 39.17 9.10 -17.25
N LYS A 97 39.45 7.86 -16.84
CA LYS A 97 38.43 6.79 -16.86
C LYS A 97 37.36 7.05 -15.81
N LEU A 98 37.74 7.56 -14.64
CA LEU A 98 36.81 7.98 -13.59
C LEU A 98 35.86 9.06 -14.09
N PHE A 99 36.35 10.12 -14.72
CA PHE A 99 35.50 11.20 -15.26
C PHE A 99 34.52 10.69 -16.33
N ILE A 100 34.96 9.76 -17.18
CA ILE A 100 34.08 9.15 -18.19
C ILE A 100 32.95 8.33 -17.52
N MET A 101 33.29 7.50 -16.53
CA MET A 101 32.29 6.65 -15.83
C MET A 101 31.31 7.50 -15.02
N VAL A 102 31.80 8.50 -14.30
CA VAL A 102 30.97 9.44 -13.55
C VAL A 102 30.07 10.26 -14.49
N GLY A 103 30.64 10.75 -15.61
CA GLY A 103 29.88 11.48 -16.62
C GLY A 103 28.79 10.62 -17.28
N MET A 104 29.08 9.36 -17.58
CA MET A 104 28.11 8.40 -18.12
C MET A 104 27.00 8.11 -17.09
N TYR A 105 27.36 7.88 -15.84
CA TYR A 105 26.40 7.68 -14.75
C TYR A 105 25.49 8.89 -14.57
N ALA A 106 26.05 10.10 -14.52
CA ALA A 106 25.29 11.34 -14.41
C ALA A 106 24.36 11.55 -15.62
N GLY A 107 24.81 11.25 -16.83
CA GLY A 107 23.97 11.32 -18.04
C GLY A 107 22.77 10.38 -17.99
N ILE A 108 22.99 9.12 -17.61
CA ILE A 108 21.91 8.13 -17.48
C ILE A 108 20.95 8.55 -16.35
N LEU A 109 21.45 9.08 -15.25
CA LEU A 109 20.63 9.55 -14.14
C LEU A 109 19.71 10.71 -14.57
N ILE A 110 20.21 11.67 -15.33
CA ILE A 110 19.41 12.78 -15.87
C ILE A 110 18.31 12.25 -16.80
N VAL A 111 18.65 11.32 -17.70
CA VAL A 111 17.68 10.71 -18.61
C VAL A 111 16.61 9.93 -17.84
N SER A 112 16.98 9.17 -16.81
CA SER A 112 16.05 8.47 -15.94
C SER A 112 15.13 9.43 -15.20
N MET A 113 15.66 10.53 -14.66
CA MET A 113 14.88 11.55 -13.97
C MET A 113 13.86 12.22 -14.90
N VAL A 114 14.27 12.60 -16.12
CA VAL A 114 13.36 13.16 -17.12
C VAL A 114 12.31 12.16 -17.53
N GLY A 115 12.70 10.89 -17.73
CA GLY A 115 11.76 9.79 -18.02
C GLY A 115 10.72 9.62 -16.93
N ALA A 116 11.13 9.56 -15.67
CA ALA A 116 10.23 9.45 -14.52
C ALA A 116 9.26 10.66 -14.42
N TYR A 117 9.74 11.86 -14.69
CA TYR A 117 8.90 13.06 -14.70
C TYR A 117 7.85 13.02 -15.81
N VAL A 118 8.24 12.67 -17.04
CA VAL A 118 7.33 12.53 -18.18
C VAL A 118 6.29 11.44 -17.90
N GLN A 119 6.73 10.29 -17.37
CA GLN A 119 5.86 9.20 -16.95
C GLN A 119 4.79 9.67 -15.96
N ALA A 120 5.20 10.39 -14.91
CA ALA A 120 4.30 10.89 -13.88
C ALA A 120 3.23 11.83 -14.47
N ILE A 121 3.63 12.76 -15.36
CA ILE A 121 2.71 13.69 -16.02
C ILE A 121 1.71 12.95 -16.91
N VAL A 122 2.19 12.05 -17.76
CA VAL A 122 1.32 11.28 -18.68
C VAL A 122 0.31 10.48 -17.88
N LEU A 123 0.76 9.82 -16.83
CA LEU A 123 -0.08 9.01 -15.95
C LEU A 123 -1.13 9.85 -15.24
N GLN A 124 -0.73 10.98 -14.64
CA GLN A 124 -1.64 11.90 -13.95
C GLN A 124 -2.70 12.48 -14.90
N LYS A 125 -2.29 12.94 -16.09
CA LYS A 125 -3.22 13.44 -17.11
C LYS A 125 -4.19 12.35 -17.59
N THR A 126 -3.71 11.11 -17.73
CA THR A 126 -4.54 9.98 -18.15
C THR A 126 -5.55 9.62 -17.07
N GLY A 127 -5.13 9.55 -15.81
CA GLY A 127 -6.02 9.32 -14.69
C GLY A 127 -7.12 10.37 -14.56
N GLN A 128 -6.77 11.65 -14.70
CA GLN A 128 -7.77 12.73 -14.66
C GLN A 128 -8.80 12.64 -15.80
N ARG A 129 -8.38 12.23 -17.00
CA ARG A 129 -9.32 12.01 -18.13
C ARG A 129 -10.25 10.83 -17.88
N ILE A 130 -9.73 9.71 -17.35
CA ILE A 130 -10.56 8.55 -16.99
C ILE A 130 -11.63 8.97 -15.97
N ILE A 131 -11.24 9.77 -14.97
CA ILE A 131 -12.16 10.25 -13.93
C ILE A 131 -13.18 11.24 -14.48
N SER A 132 -12.77 12.13 -15.40
CA SER A 132 -13.70 13.04 -16.07
C SER A 132 -14.82 12.28 -16.78
N HIS A 133 -14.46 11.26 -17.57
CA HIS A 133 -15.45 10.41 -18.24
C HIS A 133 -16.33 9.62 -17.24
N LEU A 134 -15.73 9.08 -16.20
CA LEU A 134 -16.49 8.35 -15.18
C LEU A 134 -17.50 9.28 -14.45
N ARG A 135 -17.11 10.53 -14.17
CA ARG A 135 -18.01 11.51 -13.56
C ARG A 135 -19.13 11.92 -14.50
N GLU A 136 -18.83 12.11 -15.77
CA GLU A 136 -19.83 12.44 -16.79
C GLU A 136 -20.87 11.31 -16.92
N ASP A 137 -20.42 10.07 -17.03
CA ASP A 137 -21.31 8.89 -17.07
C ASP A 137 -22.16 8.77 -15.82
N LEU A 138 -21.53 8.96 -14.62
CA LEU A 138 -22.26 8.92 -13.34
C LEU A 138 -23.29 10.05 -13.25
N PHE A 139 -22.95 11.24 -13.67
CA PHE A 139 -23.86 12.40 -13.65
C PHE A 139 -25.04 12.15 -14.57
N THR A 140 -24.78 11.75 -15.83
CA THR A 140 -25.83 11.40 -16.79
C THR A 140 -26.74 10.27 -16.29
N HIS A 141 -26.14 9.26 -15.62
CA HIS A 141 -26.93 8.19 -15.01
C HIS A 141 -27.83 8.71 -13.89
N ILE A 142 -27.32 9.61 -13.04
CA ILE A 142 -28.11 10.20 -11.94
C ILE A 142 -29.25 11.05 -12.51
N GLU A 143 -29.02 11.83 -13.56
CA GLU A 143 -30.08 12.60 -14.23
C GLU A 143 -31.16 11.73 -14.86
N SER A 144 -30.80 10.50 -15.24
CA SER A 144 -31.76 9.52 -15.81
C SER A 144 -32.57 8.76 -14.77
N LEU A 145 -32.29 8.91 -13.47
CA LEU A 145 -33.04 8.25 -12.40
C LEU A 145 -34.48 8.78 -12.31
N SER A 146 -35.42 7.86 -12.01
CA SER A 146 -36.80 8.27 -11.75
C SER A 146 -36.91 9.10 -10.47
N HIS A 147 -37.96 9.92 -10.38
CA HIS A 147 -38.23 10.71 -9.18
C HIS A 147 -38.35 9.87 -7.90
N GLU A 148 -38.90 8.68 -8.00
CA GLU A 148 -39.02 7.73 -6.92
C GLU A 148 -37.65 7.25 -6.43
N GLN A 149 -36.76 6.84 -7.34
CA GLN A 149 -35.38 6.42 -7.02
C GLN A 149 -34.55 7.59 -6.42
N MET A 150 -34.80 8.81 -6.89
CA MET A 150 -34.11 10.00 -6.39
C MET A 150 -34.53 10.34 -4.94
N ASN A 151 -35.77 10.07 -4.58
CA ASN A 151 -36.28 10.29 -3.22
C ASN A 151 -35.75 9.26 -2.20
N GLU A 152 -35.38 8.07 -2.64
CA GLU A 152 -34.80 7.01 -1.77
C GLU A 152 -33.35 7.28 -1.41
N ILE A 153 -32.63 8.07 -2.22
CA ILE A 153 -31.19 8.28 -2.05
C ILE A 153 -30.92 9.74 -1.62
N PRO A 154 -30.36 9.97 -0.41
CA PRO A 154 -29.98 11.32 0.00
C PRO A 154 -29.04 12.00 -1.00
N ILE A 155 -29.33 13.22 -1.43
CA ILE A 155 -28.56 13.99 -2.40
C ILE A 155 -27.07 14.09 -2.00
N GLY A 156 -26.79 14.32 -0.71
CA GLY A 156 -25.42 14.37 -0.20
C GLY A 156 -24.62 13.09 -0.42
N LYS A 157 -25.29 11.92 -0.43
CA LYS A 157 -24.65 10.63 -0.74
C LYS A 157 -24.29 10.51 -2.22
N LEU A 158 -25.15 11.03 -3.11
CA LEU A 158 -24.87 11.07 -4.56
C LEU A 158 -23.69 12.01 -4.86
N VAL A 159 -23.67 13.20 -4.26
CA VAL A 159 -22.56 14.15 -4.39
C VAL A 159 -21.24 13.53 -3.91
N THR A 160 -21.23 12.89 -2.74
CA THR A 160 -20.05 12.22 -2.21
C THR A 160 -19.52 11.12 -3.15
N ARG A 161 -20.40 10.36 -3.79
CA ARG A 161 -20.02 9.34 -4.78
C ARG A 161 -19.37 9.95 -6.01
N ILE A 162 -19.94 11.03 -6.57
CA ILE A 162 -19.39 11.71 -7.75
C ILE A 162 -18.04 12.35 -7.44
N THR A 163 -17.85 12.90 -6.25
CA THR A 163 -16.64 13.65 -5.89
C THR A 163 -15.57 12.76 -5.26
N ASN A 164 -15.86 12.16 -4.12
CA ASN A 164 -14.85 11.47 -3.31
C ASN A 164 -14.57 10.04 -3.79
N ASP A 165 -15.62 9.27 -4.12
CA ASP A 165 -15.43 7.87 -4.53
C ASP A 165 -14.73 7.79 -5.90
N THR A 166 -15.04 8.73 -6.83
CA THR A 166 -14.33 8.81 -8.11
C THR A 166 -12.86 9.19 -7.93
N ASN A 167 -12.51 10.04 -6.96
CA ASN A 167 -11.12 10.34 -6.64
C ASN A 167 -10.36 9.09 -6.14
N ALA A 168 -10.99 8.24 -5.34
CA ALA A 168 -10.39 6.98 -4.91
C ALA A 168 -10.10 6.04 -6.11
N ILE A 169 -10.99 6.02 -7.11
CA ILE A 169 -10.78 5.28 -8.36
C ILE A 169 -9.61 5.89 -9.15
N SER A 170 -9.46 7.22 -9.18
CA SER A 170 -8.30 7.88 -9.79
C SER A 170 -6.99 7.39 -9.20
N LEU A 171 -6.89 7.41 -7.88
CA LEU A 171 -5.71 6.91 -7.16
C LEU A 171 -5.40 5.43 -7.47
N MET A 172 -6.43 4.63 -7.67
CA MET A 172 -6.27 3.24 -8.09
C MET A 172 -5.56 3.14 -9.45
N PHE A 173 -6.00 3.90 -10.46
CA PHE A 173 -5.41 3.88 -11.80
C PHE A 173 -4.03 4.54 -11.88
N THR A 174 -3.85 5.68 -11.21
CA THR A 174 -2.62 6.48 -11.32
C THR A 174 -1.50 6.00 -10.41
N THR A 175 -1.83 5.43 -9.26
CA THR A 175 -0.84 5.09 -8.24
C THR A 175 -0.78 3.59 -7.95
N LEU A 176 -1.92 2.97 -7.60
CA LEU A 176 -1.88 1.58 -7.12
C LEU A 176 -1.51 0.59 -8.22
N LEU A 177 -2.19 0.64 -9.38
CA LEU A 177 -1.92 -0.28 -10.50
C LEU A 177 -0.50 -0.12 -11.03
N VAL A 178 -0.06 1.12 -11.22
CA VAL A 178 1.27 1.41 -11.74
C VAL A 178 2.37 0.97 -10.78
N ASN A 179 2.21 1.26 -9.49
CA ASN A 179 3.18 0.80 -8.49
C ASN A 179 3.20 -0.73 -8.36
N LEU A 180 2.06 -1.41 -8.48
CA LEU A 180 2.02 -2.87 -8.52
C LEU A 180 2.83 -3.42 -9.68
N VAL A 181 2.60 -2.91 -10.88
CA VAL A 181 3.33 -3.32 -12.10
C VAL A 181 4.82 -2.98 -11.95
N LYS A 182 5.15 -1.74 -11.52
CA LYS A 182 6.54 -1.32 -11.29
C LYS A 182 7.24 -2.26 -10.31
N ASN A 183 6.66 -2.49 -9.14
CA ASN A 183 7.29 -3.31 -8.11
C ASN A 183 7.46 -4.77 -8.55
N PHE A 184 6.52 -5.30 -9.34
CA PHE A 184 6.65 -6.64 -9.91
C PHE A 184 7.86 -6.73 -10.86
N PHE A 185 8.02 -5.77 -11.78
CA PHE A 185 9.17 -5.76 -12.70
C PHE A 185 10.49 -5.49 -11.98
N VAL A 186 10.52 -4.57 -11.01
CA VAL A 186 11.72 -4.31 -10.18
C VAL A 186 12.12 -5.57 -9.44
N LEU A 187 11.18 -6.24 -8.76
CA LEU A 187 11.47 -7.47 -8.03
C LEU A 187 12.01 -8.57 -8.95
N THR A 188 11.36 -8.78 -10.10
CA THR A 188 11.79 -9.77 -11.09
C THR A 188 13.17 -9.43 -11.64
N GLY A 189 13.39 -8.17 -12.03
CA GLY A 189 14.66 -7.72 -12.58
C GLY A 189 15.83 -7.83 -11.58
N VAL A 190 15.59 -7.46 -10.31
CA VAL A 190 16.59 -7.60 -9.25
C VAL A 190 16.91 -9.08 -9.01
N LEU A 191 15.91 -9.96 -8.95
CA LEU A 191 16.14 -11.40 -8.79
C LEU A 191 16.95 -11.99 -9.93
N VAL A 192 16.63 -11.59 -11.17
CA VAL A 192 17.38 -12.02 -12.36
C VAL A 192 18.83 -11.52 -12.28
N ALA A 193 19.05 -10.23 -11.98
CA ALA A 193 20.40 -9.67 -11.84
C ALA A 193 21.21 -10.37 -10.74
N MET A 194 20.61 -10.61 -9.58
CA MET A 194 21.24 -11.36 -8.47
C MET A 194 21.64 -12.79 -8.88
N PHE A 195 20.77 -13.45 -9.66
CA PHE A 195 21.04 -14.81 -10.13
C PHE A 195 22.25 -14.88 -11.06
N PHE A 196 22.44 -13.87 -11.92
CA PHE A 196 23.63 -13.75 -12.77
C PHE A 196 24.90 -13.38 -12.01
N LEU A 197 24.79 -12.61 -10.94
CA LEU A 197 25.93 -12.21 -10.12
C LEU A 197 26.44 -13.36 -9.23
N ASN A 198 25.55 -13.95 -8.47
CA ASN A 198 25.86 -15.08 -7.59
C ASN A 198 24.61 -15.89 -7.25
N TYR A 199 24.49 -17.09 -7.82
CA TYR A 199 23.34 -17.96 -7.63
C TYR A 199 23.18 -18.48 -6.20
N GLU A 200 24.30 -18.71 -5.48
CA GLU A 200 24.26 -19.24 -4.11
C GLU A 200 23.68 -18.21 -3.13
N LEU A 201 24.13 -16.97 -3.22
CA LEU A 201 23.59 -15.86 -2.44
C LEU A 201 22.12 -15.59 -2.78
N THR A 202 21.74 -15.69 -4.06
CA THR A 202 20.36 -15.53 -4.50
C THR A 202 19.46 -16.59 -3.90
N LEU A 203 19.90 -17.84 -3.86
CA LEU A 203 19.15 -18.94 -3.28
C LEU A 203 18.95 -18.76 -1.78
N MET A 204 19.97 -18.25 -1.08
CA MET A 204 19.88 -17.90 0.34
C MET A 204 18.83 -16.80 0.60
N VAL A 205 18.81 -15.72 -0.20
CA VAL A 205 17.80 -14.66 -0.12
C VAL A 205 16.41 -15.20 -0.44
N LEU A 206 16.29 -16.07 -1.44
CA LEU A 206 15.02 -16.68 -1.84
C LEU A 206 14.45 -17.60 -0.75
N CYS A 207 15.30 -18.26 0.05
CA CYS A 207 14.86 -18.99 1.23
C CYS A 207 14.28 -18.11 2.34
N ILE A 208 14.74 -16.86 2.46
CA ILE A 208 14.22 -15.90 3.45
C ILE A 208 12.89 -15.25 2.98
N ALA A 209 12.70 -15.10 1.68
CA ALA A 209 11.54 -14.41 1.11
C ALA A 209 10.18 -15.00 1.57
N PRO A 210 9.93 -16.33 1.59
CA PRO A 210 8.65 -16.88 2.05
C PRO A 210 8.35 -16.55 3.52
N PHE A 211 9.37 -16.39 4.36
CA PHE A 211 9.18 -15.99 5.77
C PHE A 211 8.70 -14.55 5.88
N ILE A 212 9.30 -13.65 5.09
CA ILE A 212 8.87 -12.25 5.04
C ILE A 212 7.42 -12.17 4.57
N VAL A 213 7.05 -12.93 3.54
CA VAL A 213 5.67 -13.00 3.03
C VAL A 213 4.71 -13.55 4.10
N LEU A 214 5.06 -14.67 4.72
CA LEU A 214 4.25 -15.30 5.76
C LEU A 214 4.05 -14.35 6.95
N PHE A 215 5.13 -13.74 7.44
CA PHE A 215 5.08 -12.76 8.52
C PHE A 215 4.20 -11.56 8.15
N THR A 216 4.33 -11.04 6.93
CA THR A 216 3.53 -9.93 6.42
C THR A 216 2.04 -10.27 6.38
N VAL A 217 1.69 -11.49 5.93
CA VAL A 217 0.30 -11.95 5.87
C VAL A 217 -0.32 -12.06 7.27
N ILE A 218 0.43 -12.62 8.21
CA ILE A 218 0.00 -12.76 9.61
C ILE A 218 -0.17 -11.38 10.24
N PHE A 219 0.85 -10.53 10.12
CA PHE A 219 0.81 -9.15 10.63
C PHE A 219 -0.37 -8.37 10.07
N ARG A 220 -0.62 -8.47 8.75
CA ARG A 220 -1.77 -7.83 8.10
C ARG A 220 -3.10 -8.27 8.72
N LYS A 221 -3.22 -9.54 9.11
CA LYS A 221 -4.45 -10.07 9.74
C LYS A 221 -4.67 -9.47 11.13
N PHE A 222 -3.62 -9.38 11.96
CA PHE A 222 -3.68 -8.77 13.29
C PHE A 222 -3.93 -7.25 13.21
N SER A 223 -3.19 -6.56 12.35
CA SER A 223 -3.34 -5.12 12.14
C SER A 223 -4.75 -4.75 11.66
N ARG A 224 -5.34 -5.54 10.74
CA ARG A 224 -6.72 -5.34 10.27
C ARG A 224 -7.75 -5.45 11.40
N ARG A 225 -7.55 -6.35 12.36
CA ARG A 225 -8.45 -6.49 13.52
C ARG A 225 -8.37 -5.28 14.44
N ALA A 226 -7.15 -4.86 14.78
CA ALA A 226 -6.93 -3.69 15.61
C ALA A 226 -7.53 -2.43 14.95
N TYR A 227 -7.32 -2.26 13.65
CA TYR A 227 -7.87 -1.14 12.89
C TYR A 227 -9.42 -1.14 12.87
N ARG A 228 -10.05 -2.30 12.70
CA ARG A 228 -11.52 -2.41 12.78
C ARG A 228 -12.03 -2.00 14.16
N LYS A 229 -11.40 -2.48 15.23
CA LYS A 229 -11.77 -2.12 16.61
C LYS A 229 -11.70 -0.61 16.84
N ILE A 230 -10.66 0.05 16.33
CA ILE A 230 -10.54 1.52 16.40
C ILE A 230 -11.66 2.19 15.61
N LYS A 231 -11.93 1.72 14.38
CA LYS A 231 -12.99 2.28 13.54
C LYS A 231 -14.36 2.18 14.22
N ASP A 232 -14.68 1.03 14.82
CA ASP A 232 -15.94 0.82 15.56
C ASP A 232 -16.03 1.80 16.75
N ARG A 233 -14.94 1.94 17.55
CA ARG A 233 -14.90 2.88 18.67
C ARG A 233 -14.97 4.34 18.25
N THR A 234 -14.36 4.68 17.11
CA THR A 234 -14.48 6.03 16.52
C THR A 234 -15.92 6.31 16.09
N THR A 235 -16.58 5.34 15.47
CA THR A 235 -18.00 5.44 15.09
C THR A 235 -18.88 5.61 16.33
N ASP A 236 -18.65 4.85 17.41
CA ASP A 236 -19.39 4.97 18.68
C ASP A 236 -19.28 6.38 19.28
N ILE A 237 -18.08 7.00 19.21
CA ILE A 237 -17.88 8.38 19.68
C ILE A 237 -18.59 9.39 18.76
N ASN A 238 -18.46 9.25 17.45
CA ASN A 238 -19.07 10.16 16.50
C ASN A 238 -20.61 10.13 16.60
N THR A 239 -21.18 8.95 16.74
CA THR A 239 -22.63 8.77 16.96
C THR A 239 -23.04 9.44 18.27
N TYR A 240 -22.31 9.18 19.36
CA TYR A 240 -22.58 9.77 20.65
C TYR A 240 -22.52 11.30 20.64
N LEU A 241 -21.49 11.88 19.97
CA LEU A 241 -21.38 13.33 19.82
C LEU A 241 -22.54 13.89 18.99
N SER A 242 -22.89 13.26 17.90
CA SER A 242 -23.99 13.69 17.03
C SER A 242 -25.33 13.72 17.79
N GLU A 243 -25.63 12.65 18.54
CA GLU A 243 -26.84 12.54 19.33
C GLU A 243 -26.89 13.58 20.46
N ASN A 244 -25.80 13.75 21.22
CA ASN A 244 -25.76 14.68 22.33
C ASN A 244 -25.73 16.15 21.90
N LEU A 245 -25.06 16.49 20.80
CA LEU A 245 -25.05 17.86 20.26
C LEU A 245 -26.43 18.22 19.70
N SER A 246 -27.11 17.28 19.04
CA SER A 246 -28.48 17.48 18.57
C SER A 246 -29.47 17.63 19.71
N GLY A 247 -29.26 16.93 20.82
CA GLY A 247 -30.11 16.95 22.03
C GLY A 247 -29.60 17.85 23.16
N ILE A 248 -28.63 18.75 22.91
CA ILE A 248 -27.95 19.53 23.97
C ILE A 248 -28.91 20.33 24.85
N LYS A 249 -29.96 20.91 24.25
CA LYS A 249 -30.99 21.66 25.00
C LYS A 249 -31.70 20.78 26.02
N ILE A 250 -31.99 19.52 25.67
CA ILE A 250 -32.63 18.57 26.57
C ILE A 250 -31.69 18.22 27.72
N THR A 251 -30.43 17.99 27.43
CA THR A 251 -29.39 17.72 28.44
C THR A 251 -29.29 18.85 29.45
N GLN A 252 -29.32 20.11 29.00
CA GLN A 252 -29.27 21.32 29.83
C GLN A 252 -30.55 21.50 30.67
N ILE A 253 -31.72 21.31 30.06
CA ILE A 253 -33.00 21.45 30.79
C ILE A 253 -33.09 20.45 31.95
N PHE A 254 -32.57 19.24 31.77
CA PHE A 254 -32.58 18.20 32.80
C PHE A 254 -31.33 18.17 33.68
N ASN A 255 -30.40 19.13 33.54
CA ASN A 255 -29.15 19.26 34.32
C ASN A 255 -28.33 17.95 34.34
N ARG A 256 -28.14 17.34 33.13
CA ARG A 256 -27.50 16.02 32.99
C ARG A 256 -26.11 16.11 32.37
N GLU A 257 -25.47 17.27 32.36
CA GLU A 257 -24.17 17.52 31.73
C GLU A 257 -23.08 16.61 32.29
N GLU A 258 -22.97 16.53 33.63
CA GLU A 258 -21.96 15.64 34.25
C GLU A 258 -22.15 14.15 33.94
N ALA A 259 -23.42 13.72 33.80
CA ALA A 259 -23.69 12.34 33.44
C ALA A 259 -23.23 12.05 31.99
N LYS A 260 -23.46 13.01 31.10
CA LYS A 260 -23.05 12.93 29.69
C LYS A 260 -21.54 13.02 29.52
N GLU A 261 -20.85 13.83 30.32
CA GLU A 261 -19.40 13.89 30.37
C GLU A 261 -18.78 12.56 30.78
N ARG A 262 -19.30 11.96 31.87
CA ARG A 262 -18.86 10.61 32.30
C ARG A 262 -19.09 9.51 31.27
N GLU A 263 -20.18 9.58 30.50
CA GLU A 263 -20.45 8.65 29.39
C GLU A 263 -19.45 8.86 28.26
N PHE A 264 -19.13 10.13 27.93
CA PHE A 264 -18.13 10.47 26.92
C PHE A 264 -16.75 9.97 27.30
N ASP A 265 -16.31 10.20 28.55
CA ASP A 265 -15.03 9.75 29.06
C ASP A 265 -14.88 8.23 28.98
N LYS A 266 -15.93 7.45 29.29
CA LYS A 266 -15.92 6.00 29.11
C LYS A 266 -15.67 5.60 27.67
N LYS A 267 -16.36 6.24 26.71
CA LYS A 267 -16.21 5.95 25.26
C LYS A 267 -14.83 6.39 24.76
N SER A 268 -14.34 7.56 25.18
CA SER A 268 -13.01 8.09 24.87
C SER A 268 -11.90 7.17 25.39
N ASN A 269 -12.01 6.69 26.62
CA ASN A 269 -11.08 5.74 27.21
C ASN A 269 -11.05 4.39 26.45
N LEU A 270 -12.20 3.90 25.99
CA LEU A 270 -12.28 2.69 25.18
C LEU A 270 -11.58 2.88 23.81
N LEU A 271 -11.73 4.06 23.19
CA LEU A 271 -10.99 4.40 21.99
C LEU A 271 -9.48 4.51 22.26
N GLY A 272 -9.09 5.16 23.36
CA GLY A 272 -7.70 5.25 23.80
C GLY A 272 -7.04 3.87 23.95
N ARG A 273 -7.71 2.93 24.64
CA ARG A 273 -7.24 1.54 24.78
C ARG A 273 -7.13 0.83 23.44
N ALA A 274 -8.12 0.98 22.56
CA ALA A 274 -8.07 0.37 21.21
C ALA A 274 -6.90 0.92 20.39
N LYS A 275 -6.58 2.21 20.48
CA LYS A 275 -5.41 2.83 19.85
C LYS A 275 -4.09 2.32 20.45
N GLN A 276 -4.01 2.17 21.79
CA GLN A 276 -2.83 1.59 22.42
C GLN A 276 -2.59 0.15 22.00
N GLU A 277 -3.64 -0.69 21.91
CA GLU A 277 -3.54 -2.07 21.40
C GLU A 277 -3.01 -2.08 19.94
N GLN A 278 -3.43 -1.13 19.11
CA GLN A 278 -2.89 -1.01 17.75
C GLN A 278 -1.43 -0.58 17.76
N ILE A 279 -1.06 0.42 18.56
CA ILE A 279 0.32 0.90 18.68
C ILE A 279 1.22 -0.24 19.14
N LEU A 280 0.83 -1.00 20.14
CA LEU A 280 1.59 -2.16 20.61
C LEU A 280 1.73 -3.21 19.50
N ALA A 281 0.66 -3.52 18.75
CA ALA A 281 0.72 -4.45 17.63
C ALA A 281 1.63 -3.97 16.49
N VAL A 282 1.73 -2.65 16.25
CA VAL A 282 2.55 -2.03 15.20
C VAL A 282 3.96 -1.70 15.71
N SER A 283 4.10 -1.23 16.94
CA SER A 283 5.38 -0.78 17.54
C SER A 283 6.35 -1.94 17.76
N TYR A 284 5.84 -3.15 18.02
CA TYR A 284 6.68 -4.35 18.09
C TYR A 284 7.44 -4.63 16.78
N THR A 285 6.94 -4.12 15.65
CA THR A 285 7.60 -4.22 14.34
C THR A 285 8.53 -3.04 14.06
N HIS A 286 8.24 -1.85 14.59
CA HIS A 286 9.06 -0.65 14.37
C HIS A 286 10.27 -0.54 15.30
N LEU A 287 10.16 -0.99 16.55
CA LEU A 287 11.28 -0.97 17.51
C LEU A 287 12.44 -1.84 17.03
N ARG A 288 12.19 -2.98 16.40
CA ARG A 288 13.22 -3.83 15.82
C ARG A 288 13.94 -3.21 14.61
N ALA A 289 13.29 -2.35 13.87
CA ALA A 289 13.90 -1.63 12.73
C ALA A 289 14.77 -0.45 13.18
N HIS A 290 14.49 0.15 14.34
CA HIS A 290 15.27 1.26 14.91
C HIS A 290 16.46 0.79 15.76
N GLU A 291 16.37 -0.34 16.46
CA GLU A 291 17.51 -0.88 17.23
C GLU A 291 18.67 -1.34 16.36
N THR A 292 18.41 -1.82 15.14
CA THR A 292 19.46 -2.14 14.16
C THR A 292 20.18 -0.92 13.59
N ARG A 293 19.60 0.28 13.70
CA ARG A 293 20.22 1.52 13.21
C ARG A 293 21.06 2.25 14.26
N SER A 294 20.84 2.01 15.55
CA SER A 294 21.60 2.67 16.64
C SER A 294 22.84 1.91 17.09
N ASN A 295 23.05 0.66 16.64
CA ASN A 295 24.21 -0.16 16.96
C ASN A 295 25.29 -0.17 15.85
N LEU A 296 25.20 0.75 14.87
CA LEU A 296 26.17 0.93 13.77
C LEU A 296 26.75 2.36 13.76
N VAL A 297 27.01 2.94 14.94
CA VAL A 297 27.85 4.14 15.10
C VAL A 297 28.90 3.84 16.14
#